data_8b42c07fffa984e63baf899719d3d561
#
_entry.id   8b42c07fffa984e63baf899719d3d561
#
_cell.length_a   1.000
_cell.length_b   1.000
_cell.length_c   1.000
_cell.angle_alpha   90.00
_cell.angle_beta   90.00
_cell.angle_gamma   90.00
#
_symmetry.space_group_name_H-M   'P 1'
#
loop_
_entity.id
_entity.type
_entity.pdbx_description
1 polymer ?
#
loop_
_entity_poly.entity_id
_entity_poly.type
_entity_poly.pdbx_seq_one_letter_code
_entity_poly.pdbx_strand_id
1 'polypeptide(L)'
;MKRFFLSLAVAFVTLISFGQTQLPVDENVRVGKLENGLTYYIRHNDKPAQRAEFYLATNVGAFQEEDDQDGLAHFLEHMCFNGTKNFPDKALLEYLQSIGAEFGRNINASTGFEQTQYMLNNIPIVREGIIDSCLLVLHDYSHYVTCDPMEIDAERGVILEERRSRRDANWRMFELS
;
A
#
# COMPACT_ATOMS: atom_id res chain seq x y z
N MET A 1 -39.76 19.61 33.94
CA MET A 1 -38.30 19.54 34.21
C MET A 1 -37.60 18.46 33.38
N LYS A 2 -37.99 17.18 33.40
CA LYS A 2 -37.28 16.10 32.63
C LYS A 2 -37.19 16.37 31.12
N ARG A 3 -38.22 16.93 30.47
CA ARG A 3 -38.22 17.24 29.01
C ARG A 3 -37.27 18.41 28.67
N PHE A 4 -37.11 19.36 29.57
CA PHE A 4 -36.21 20.52 29.40
C PHE A 4 -34.73 20.07 29.43
N PHE A 5 -34.38 19.18 30.37
CA PHE A 5 -33.03 18.61 30.45
C PHE A 5 -32.68 17.75 29.26
N LEU A 6 -33.65 17.00 28.70
CA LEU A 6 -33.43 16.18 27.51
C LEU A 6 -33.14 17.05 26.26
N SER A 7 -33.91 18.15 26.09
CA SER A 7 -33.69 19.10 25.00
C SER A 7 -32.33 19.82 25.09
N LEU A 8 -31.89 20.15 26.33
CA LEU A 8 -30.59 20.78 26.57
C LEU A 8 -29.43 19.80 26.28
N ALA A 9 -29.58 18.51 26.63
CA ALA A 9 -28.59 17.48 26.38
C ALA A 9 -28.44 17.22 24.86
N VAL A 10 -29.55 17.18 24.11
CA VAL A 10 -29.53 17.02 22.64
C VAL A 10 -28.88 18.25 21.96
N ALA A 11 -29.16 19.47 22.42
CA ALA A 11 -28.53 20.68 21.91
C ALA A 11 -27.00 20.70 22.19
N PHE A 12 -26.57 20.18 23.33
CA PHE A 12 -25.14 20.09 23.68
C PHE A 12 -24.39 19.07 22.81
N VAL A 13 -25.01 17.92 22.51
CA VAL A 13 -24.44 16.90 21.61
C VAL A 13 -24.31 17.42 20.17
N THR A 14 -25.30 18.18 19.69
CA THR A 14 -25.23 18.79 18.35
C THR A 14 -24.14 19.87 18.27
N LEU A 15 -23.91 20.65 19.32
CA LEU A 15 -22.84 21.66 19.36
C LEU A 15 -21.43 21.03 19.33
N ILE A 16 -21.25 19.87 19.94
CA ILE A 16 -19.96 19.14 19.90
C ILE A 16 -19.69 18.58 18.50
N SER A 17 -20.74 18.18 17.76
CA SER A 17 -20.59 17.64 16.39
C SER A 17 -20.12 18.67 15.36
N PHE A 18 -20.32 19.96 15.59
CA PHE A 18 -19.85 21.04 14.70
C PHE A 18 -18.41 21.51 14.98
N GLY A 19 -17.75 20.96 16.00
CA GLY A 19 -16.40 21.36 16.41
C GLY A 19 -15.26 20.58 15.76
N GLN A 20 -15.51 19.69 14.80
CA GLN A 20 -14.42 19.03 14.07
C GLN A 20 -13.79 20.02 13.08
N THR A 21 -12.76 20.71 13.54
CA THR A 21 -11.93 21.50 12.62
C THR A 21 -11.21 20.54 11.70
N GLN A 22 -11.52 20.60 10.41
CA GLN A 22 -10.79 19.86 9.40
C GLN A 22 -9.32 20.28 9.50
N LEU A 23 -8.42 19.31 9.64
CA LEU A 23 -6.99 19.60 9.68
C LEU A 23 -6.59 20.29 8.36
N PRO A 24 -5.78 21.35 8.43
CA PRO A 24 -5.31 22.01 7.22
C PRO A 24 -4.48 21.03 6.38
N VAL A 25 -4.75 20.99 5.08
CA VAL A 25 -3.92 20.25 4.14
C VAL A 25 -2.61 21.02 3.98
N ASP A 26 -1.47 20.30 3.95
CA ASP A 26 -0.16 20.90 3.67
C ASP A 26 -0.19 21.57 2.28
N GLU A 27 0.01 22.89 2.22
CA GLU A 27 -0.02 23.69 0.99
C GLU A 27 1.04 23.25 -0.03
N ASN A 28 2.09 22.54 0.42
CA ASN A 28 3.13 21.98 -0.44
C ASN A 28 2.74 20.64 -1.08
N VAL A 29 1.58 20.08 -0.73
CA VAL A 29 1.08 18.85 -1.32
C VAL A 29 0.15 19.18 -2.48
N ARG A 30 0.51 18.76 -3.68
CA ARG A 30 -0.37 18.79 -4.84
C ARG A 30 -1.24 17.53 -4.83
N VAL A 31 -2.54 17.73 -4.75
CA VAL A 31 -3.53 16.64 -4.79
C VAL A 31 -4.30 16.73 -6.10
N GLY A 32 -4.54 15.57 -6.72
CA GLY A 32 -5.38 15.48 -7.92
C GLY A 32 -6.03 14.10 -8.04
N LYS A 33 -6.92 14.00 -9.02
CA LYS A 33 -7.64 12.76 -9.33
C LYS A 33 -7.60 12.51 -10.84
N LEU A 34 -7.26 11.29 -11.22
CA LEU A 34 -7.28 10.86 -12.62
C LEU A 34 -8.70 10.48 -13.06
N GLU A 35 -8.93 10.38 -14.36
CA GLU A 35 -10.25 10.02 -14.95
C GLU A 35 -10.74 8.65 -14.47
N ASN A 36 -9.83 7.71 -14.23
CA ASN A 36 -10.14 6.37 -13.70
C ASN A 36 -10.46 6.36 -12.18
N GLY A 37 -10.43 7.52 -11.52
CA GLY A 37 -10.75 7.66 -10.11
C GLY A 37 -9.56 7.58 -9.15
N LEU A 38 -8.34 7.25 -9.62
CA LEU A 38 -7.15 7.22 -8.78
C LEU A 38 -6.82 8.63 -8.27
N THR A 39 -6.66 8.75 -6.97
CA THR A 39 -6.22 9.99 -6.33
C THR A 39 -4.71 9.96 -6.14
N TYR A 40 -4.05 11.05 -6.50
CA TYR A 40 -2.60 11.17 -6.34
C TYR A 40 -2.22 12.35 -5.45
N TYR A 41 -1.09 12.19 -4.77
CA TYR A 41 -0.48 13.19 -3.91
C TYR A 41 0.97 13.37 -4.32
N ILE A 42 1.38 14.60 -4.61
CA ILE A 42 2.76 14.92 -4.98
C ILE A 42 3.28 15.99 -4.03
N ARG A 43 4.41 15.70 -3.38
CA ARG A 43 5.10 16.64 -2.52
C ARG A 43 6.56 16.76 -2.94
N HIS A 44 7.02 17.98 -3.13
CA HIS A 44 8.44 18.26 -3.33
C HIS A 44 9.17 18.27 -1.99
N ASN A 45 10.32 17.56 -1.93
CA ASN A 45 11.23 17.56 -0.79
C ASN A 45 12.66 17.81 -1.25
N ASP A 46 13.37 18.67 -0.53
CA ASP A 46 14.77 19.00 -0.82
C ASP A 46 15.77 18.06 -0.13
N LYS A 47 15.30 17.30 0.85
CA LYS A 47 16.14 16.41 1.67
C LYS A 47 15.50 15.04 1.86
N PRO A 48 16.27 13.96 1.63
CA PRO A 48 17.62 13.95 1.07
C PRO A 48 17.62 14.35 -0.42
N ALA A 49 18.67 15.05 -0.85
CA ALA A 49 18.80 15.49 -2.24
C ALA A 49 18.87 14.30 -3.21
N GLN A 50 18.30 14.44 -4.41
CA GLN A 50 18.28 13.43 -5.47
C GLN A 50 17.72 12.06 -5.02
N ARG A 51 16.70 12.10 -4.17
CA ARG A 51 15.98 10.93 -3.71
C ARG A 51 14.48 11.14 -3.89
N ALA A 52 13.79 10.05 -4.21
CA ALA A 52 12.33 10.05 -4.29
C ALA A 52 11.74 8.84 -3.55
N GLU A 53 10.51 9.00 -3.15
CA GLU A 53 9.70 7.96 -2.56
C GLU A 53 8.41 7.83 -3.36
N PHE A 54 7.99 6.59 -3.61
CA PHE A 54 6.79 6.28 -4.36
C PHE A 54 5.95 5.29 -3.58
N TYR A 55 4.66 5.56 -3.50
CA TYR A 55 3.69 4.75 -2.79
C TYR A 55 2.48 4.47 -3.69
N LEU A 56 2.05 3.23 -3.74
CA LEU A 56 0.75 2.83 -4.23
C LEU A 56 -0.02 2.20 -3.08
N ALA A 57 -1.15 2.77 -2.70
CA ALA A 57 -2.06 2.19 -1.73
C ALA A 57 -3.36 1.78 -2.41
N THR A 58 -3.77 0.55 -2.23
CA THR A 58 -5.05 0.01 -2.66
C THR A 58 -5.92 -0.27 -1.44
N ASN A 59 -7.18 0.12 -1.47
CA ASN A 59 -8.13 -0.17 -0.38
C ASN A 59 -8.67 -1.60 -0.51
N VAL A 60 -7.74 -2.54 -0.61
CA VAL A 60 -7.99 -4.00 -0.65
C VAL A 60 -7.02 -4.66 0.32
N GLY A 61 -7.55 -5.44 1.23
CA GLY A 61 -6.83 -6.21 2.23
C GLY A 61 -7.69 -7.40 2.69
N ALA A 62 -7.37 -7.99 3.82
CA ALA A 62 -8.04 -9.19 4.30
C ALA A 62 -9.56 -9.01 4.55
N PHE A 63 -10.04 -7.79 4.83
CA PHE A 63 -11.48 -7.54 5.06
C PHE A 63 -12.34 -7.63 3.79
N GLN A 64 -11.74 -7.53 2.61
CA GLN A 64 -12.44 -7.68 1.34
C GLN A 64 -12.43 -9.11 0.82
N GLU A 65 -11.75 -10.03 1.50
CA GLU A 65 -11.71 -11.45 1.14
C GLU A 65 -12.97 -12.17 1.65
N GLU A 66 -13.46 -13.13 0.88
CA GLU A 66 -14.47 -14.09 1.31
C GLU A 66 -13.77 -15.31 1.95
N ASP A 67 -14.52 -16.15 2.67
CA ASP A 67 -13.96 -17.28 3.46
C ASP A 67 -13.10 -18.23 2.61
N ASP A 68 -13.39 -18.39 1.32
CA ASP A 68 -12.62 -19.22 0.39
C ASP A 68 -11.46 -18.47 -0.30
N GLN A 69 -11.27 -17.20 0.02
CA GLN A 69 -10.25 -16.29 -0.52
C GLN A 69 -9.18 -15.90 0.51
N ASP A 70 -9.18 -16.52 1.70
CA ASP A 70 -8.26 -16.16 2.80
C ASP A 70 -6.79 -16.15 2.36
N GLY A 71 -6.20 -14.95 2.41
CA GLY A 71 -4.81 -14.69 2.07
C GLY A 71 -4.55 -14.32 0.60
N LEU A 72 -5.57 -14.16 -0.26
CA LEU A 72 -5.36 -13.80 -1.67
C LEU A 72 -4.79 -12.39 -1.85
N ALA A 73 -5.16 -11.42 -1.01
CA ALA A 73 -4.59 -10.08 -1.07
C ALA A 73 -3.07 -10.11 -0.81
N HIS A 74 -2.64 -10.86 0.21
CA HIS A 74 -1.23 -11.07 0.52
C HIS A 74 -0.51 -11.88 -0.57
N PHE A 75 -1.18 -12.88 -1.12
CA PHE A 75 -0.64 -13.66 -2.23
C PHE A 75 -0.40 -12.78 -3.48
N LEU A 76 -1.35 -11.92 -3.83
CA LEU A 76 -1.20 -10.98 -4.93
C LEU A 76 -0.07 -9.98 -4.69
N GLU A 77 0.14 -9.55 -3.45
CA GLU A 77 1.28 -8.72 -3.06
C GLU A 77 2.60 -9.38 -3.47
N HIS A 78 2.80 -10.66 -3.14
CA HIS A 78 3.98 -11.44 -3.53
C HIS A 78 4.12 -11.55 -5.06
N MET A 79 3.02 -11.83 -5.75
CA MET A 79 3.02 -11.96 -7.21
C MET A 79 3.44 -10.69 -7.94
N CYS A 80 3.26 -9.51 -7.36
CA CYS A 80 3.76 -8.25 -7.91
C CYS A 80 5.29 -8.24 -8.10
N PHE A 81 6.03 -9.04 -7.33
CA PHE A 81 7.49 -9.15 -7.44
C PHE A 81 7.94 -10.30 -8.36
N ASN A 82 7.00 -11.13 -8.83
CA ASN A 82 7.25 -12.32 -9.64
C ASN A 82 6.95 -12.13 -11.14
N GLY A 83 6.76 -10.88 -11.57
CA GLY A 83 6.62 -10.53 -12.97
C GLY A 83 5.39 -9.69 -13.27
N THR A 84 5.60 -8.70 -14.11
CA THR A 84 4.55 -7.84 -14.66
C THR A 84 4.72 -7.69 -16.17
N LYS A 85 3.76 -7.06 -16.82
CA LYS A 85 3.76 -6.85 -18.28
C LYS A 85 5.04 -6.17 -18.79
N ASN A 86 5.49 -5.12 -18.12
CA ASN A 86 6.66 -4.35 -18.56
C ASN A 86 7.96 -4.82 -17.88
N PHE A 87 7.85 -5.60 -16.81
CA PHE A 87 8.98 -6.18 -16.08
C PHE A 87 8.74 -7.68 -15.89
N PRO A 88 8.95 -8.49 -16.94
CA PRO A 88 8.74 -9.94 -16.85
C PRO A 88 9.75 -10.59 -15.90
N ASP A 89 9.36 -11.68 -15.27
CA ASP A 89 10.18 -12.50 -14.39
C ASP A 89 10.84 -11.68 -13.25
N LYS A 90 12.16 -11.67 -13.21
CA LYS A 90 12.96 -10.90 -12.24
C LYS A 90 13.46 -9.55 -12.75
N ALA A 91 13.04 -9.14 -13.95
CA ALA A 91 13.51 -7.89 -14.57
C ALA A 91 13.26 -6.64 -13.74
N LEU A 92 12.18 -6.63 -12.95
CA LEU A 92 11.90 -5.55 -12.01
C LEU A 92 13.00 -5.40 -10.96
N LEU A 93 13.34 -6.49 -10.29
CA LEU A 93 14.34 -6.47 -9.21
C LEU A 93 15.72 -6.15 -9.78
N GLU A 94 16.07 -6.69 -10.94
CA GLU A 94 17.32 -6.40 -11.64
C GLU A 94 17.40 -4.90 -12.04
N TYR A 95 16.31 -4.34 -12.56
CA TYR A 95 16.24 -2.92 -12.88
C TYR A 95 16.45 -2.05 -11.64
N LEU A 96 15.69 -2.31 -10.56
CA LEU A 96 15.77 -1.53 -9.33
C LEU A 96 17.15 -1.65 -8.66
N GLN A 97 17.75 -2.84 -8.68
CA GLN A 97 19.14 -3.03 -8.21
C GLN A 97 20.15 -2.26 -9.08
N SER A 98 19.94 -2.18 -10.39
CA SER A 98 20.82 -1.43 -11.30
C SER A 98 20.87 0.06 -11.03
N ILE A 99 19.84 0.61 -10.38
CA ILE A 99 19.77 2.01 -9.94
C ILE A 99 20.14 2.21 -8.47
N GLY A 100 20.59 1.15 -7.79
CA GLY A 100 21.03 1.18 -6.40
C GLY A 100 19.92 1.05 -5.36
N ALA A 101 18.79 0.47 -5.74
CA ALA A 101 17.72 0.09 -4.80
C ALA A 101 17.87 -1.39 -4.41
N GLU A 102 17.64 -1.69 -3.14
CA GLU A 102 17.77 -3.02 -2.55
C GLU A 102 16.39 -3.53 -2.09
N PHE A 103 16.09 -4.79 -2.39
CA PHE A 103 14.88 -5.44 -1.88
C PHE A 103 14.90 -5.53 -0.34
N GLY A 104 13.76 -5.32 0.29
CA GLY A 104 13.64 -5.28 1.75
C GLY A 104 14.06 -3.95 2.39
N ARG A 105 14.94 -3.18 1.76
CA ARG A 105 15.38 -1.87 2.24
C ARG A 105 14.70 -0.71 1.52
N ASN A 106 14.71 -0.74 0.20
CA ASN A 106 14.15 0.32 -0.65
C ASN A 106 12.84 -0.12 -1.30
N ILE A 107 12.65 -1.41 -1.51
CA ILE A 107 11.53 -2.02 -2.20
C ILE A 107 10.80 -2.88 -1.19
N ASN A 108 9.58 -2.52 -0.87
CA ASN A 108 8.75 -3.22 0.10
C ASN A 108 7.29 -3.18 -0.32
N ALA A 109 6.52 -4.10 0.25
CA ALA A 109 5.08 -4.06 0.25
C ALA A 109 4.54 -4.55 1.60
N SER A 110 3.28 -4.32 1.86
CA SER A 110 2.60 -4.82 3.05
C SER A 110 1.11 -4.94 2.81
N THR A 111 0.54 -6.06 3.19
CA THR A 111 -0.89 -6.30 3.18
C THR A 111 -1.43 -6.28 4.61
N GLY A 112 -2.40 -5.41 4.84
CA GLY A 112 -3.15 -5.30 6.10
C GLY A 112 -4.59 -5.75 5.95
N PHE A 113 -5.42 -5.42 6.94
CA PHE A 113 -6.85 -5.74 6.92
C PHE A 113 -7.63 -4.91 5.90
N GLU A 114 -7.33 -3.63 5.77
CA GLU A 114 -8.11 -2.67 4.96
C GLU A 114 -7.42 -2.31 3.65
N GLN A 115 -6.08 -2.46 3.58
CA GLN A 115 -5.31 -1.96 2.45
C GLN A 115 -4.05 -2.78 2.21
N THR A 116 -3.59 -2.76 0.95
CA THR A 116 -2.26 -3.19 0.53
C THR A 116 -1.47 -1.99 0.05
N GLN A 117 -0.22 -1.87 0.51
CA GLN A 117 0.69 -0.78 0.13
C GLN A 117 1.93 -1.34 -0.53
N TYR A 118 2.33 -0.71 -1.63
CA TYR A 118 3.59 -0.95 -2.33
C TYR A 118 4.46 0.29 -2.20
N MET A 119 5.73 0.11 -1.86
CA MET A 119 6.62 1.20 -1.49
C MET A 119 7.96 1.08 -2.22
N LEU A 120 8.37 2.18 -2.85
CA LEU A 120 9.72 2.36 -3.37
C LEU A 120 10.34 3.54 -2.61
N ASN A 121 11.13 3.22 -1.58
CA ASN A 121 11.65 4.20 -0.62
C ASN A 121 13.08 4.60 -0.94
N ASN A 122 13.38 5.89 -0.78
CA ASN A 122 14.74 6.41 -0.90
C ASN A 122 15.42 6.05 -2.24
N ILE A 123 14.67 6.07 -3.34
CA ILE A 123 15.16 5.72 -4.67
C ILE A 123 16.10 6.84 -5.20
N PRO A 124 17.32 6.50 -5.64
CA PRO A 124 18.20 7.49 -6.27
C PRO A 124 17.63 7.98 -7.60
N ILE A 125 17.38 9.28 -7.74
CA ILE A 125 16.87 9.90 -8.98
C ILE A 125 18.00 10.66 -9.70
N VAL A 126 19.13 10.01 -9.85
CA VAL A 126 20.37 10.59 -10.40
C VAL A 126 20.46 10.54 -11.94
N ARG A 127 19.51 9.87 -12.60
CA ARG A 127 19.42 9.75 -14.06
C ARG A 127 18.02 10.08 -14.52
N GLU A 128 17.92 10.61 -15.73
CA GLU A 128 16.64 10.81 -16.42
C GLU A 128 15.89 9.48 -16.58
N GLY A 129 14.56 9.51 -16.51
CA GLY A 129 13.67 8.35 -16.69
C GLY A 129 13.47 7.46 -15.45
N ILE A 130 14.22 7.63 -14.35
CA ILE A 130 14.03 6.81 -13.15
C ILE A 130 12.63 7.02 -12.55
N ILE A 131 12.16 8.28 -12.50
CA ILE A 131 10.83 8.59 -11.97
C ILE A 131 9.76 7.91 -12.81
N ASP A 132 9.85 8.01 -14.13
CA ASP A 132 8.88 7.39 -15.05
C ASP A 132 8.88 5.87 -14.92
N SER A 133 10.05 5.26 -14.78
CA SER A 133 10.16 3.81 -14.57
C SER A 133 9.55 3.37 -13.22
N CYS A 134 9.78 4.11 -12.15
CA CYS A 134 9.18 3.81 -10.84
C CYS A 134 7.65 3.96 -10.87
N LEU A 135 7.14 4.98 -11.57
CA LEU A 135 5.70 5.12 -11.78
C LEU A 135 5.14 4.00 -12.65
N LEU A 136 5.88 3.53 -13.67
CA LEU A 136 5.51 2.38 -14.49
C LEU A 136 5.45 1.09 -13.67
N VAL A 137 6.37 0.89 -12.72
CA VAL A 137 6.31 -0.24 -11.77
C VAL A 137 5.00 -0.22 -10.99
N LEU A 138 4.64 0.91 -10.37
CA LEU A 138 3.40 1.03 -9.60
C LEU A 138 2.14 0.91 -10.48
N HIS A 139 2.21 1.40 -11.71
CA HIS A 139 1.15 1.21 -12.70
C HIS A 139 0.95 -0.28 -13.03
N ASP A 140 2.03 -1.01 -13.24
CA ASP A 140 1.95 -2.45 -13.50
C ASP A 140 1.39 -3.22 -12.30
N TYR A 141 1.78 -2.86 -11.10
CA TYR A 141 1.20 -3.44 -9.87
C TYR A 141 -0.30 -3.23 -9.76
N SER A 142 -0.82 -2.12 -10.27
CA SER A 142 -2.24 -1.83 -10.22
C SER A 142 -3.08 -2.63 -11.23
N HIS A 143 -2.49 -3.13 -12.35
CA HIS A 143 -3.27 -3.68 -13.46
C HIS A 143 -2.62 -4.82 -14.25
N TYR A 144 -1.31 -5.03 -14.15
CA TYR A 144 -0.57 -5.83 -15.13
C TYR A 144 0.36 -6.86 -14.48
N VAL A 145 0.00 -7.38 -13.31
CA VAL A 145 0.67 -8.53 -12.69
C VAL A 145 0.43 -9.77 -13.57
N THR A 146 1.48 -10.50 -13.91
CA THR A 146 1.39 -11.60 -14.89
C THR A 146 0.69 -12.82 -14.30
N CYS A 147 0.86 -13.10 -13.00
CA CYS A 147 0.32 -14.27 -12.31
C CYS A 147 0.63 -15.59 -13.07
N ASP A 148 1.89 -15.79 -13.43
CA ASP A 148 2.31 -17.01 -14.10
C ASP A 148 2.00 -18.25 -13.26
N PRO A 149 1.41 -19.32 -13.81
CA PRO A 149 1.02 -20.51 -13.05
C PRO A 149 2.20 -21.20 -12.33
N MET A 150 3.40 -21.19 -12.91
CA MET A 150 4.58 -21.80 -12.29
C MET A 150 5.06 -20.96 -11.10
N GLU A 151 5.04 -19.63 -11.24
CA GLU A 151 5.37 -18.70 -10.15
C GLU A 151 4.32 -18.78 -9.02
N ILE A 152 3.03 -18.89 -9.36
CA ILE A 152 1.96 -19.11 -8.38
C ILE A 152 2.22 -20.38 -7.56
N ASP A 153 2.55 -21.49 -8.22
CA ASP A 153 2.80 -22.76 -7.52
C ASP A 153 4.05 -22.70 -6.64
N ALA A 154 5.11 -22.03 -7.10
CA ALA A 154 6.31 -21.80 -6.32
C ALA A 154 6.05 -20.92 -5.09
N GLU A 155 5.29 -19.84 -5.25
CA GLU A 155 5.02 -18.86 -4.20
C GLU A 155 4.10 -19.40 -3.10
N ARG A 156 3.23 -20.39 -3.39
CA ARG A 156 2.41 -21.06 -2.37
C ARG A 156 3.24 -21.60 -1.20
N GLY A 157 4.40 -22.20 -1.51
CA GLY A 157 5.29 -22.71 -0.48
C GLY A 157 5.88 -21.60 0.40
N VAL A 158 6.22 -20.48 -0.20
CA VAL A 158 6.78 -19.30 0.49
C VAL A 158 5.76 -18.70 1.47
N ILE A 159 4.54 -18.46 1.00
CA ILE A 159 3.44 -17.91 1.82
C ILE A 159 3.11 -18.83 3.01
N LEU A 160 3.01 -20.14 2.78
CA LEU A 160 2.75 -21.11 3.85
C LEU A 160 3.85 -21.13 4.89
N GLU A 161 5.11 -21.04 4.46
CA GLU A 161 6.26 -21.01 5.37
C GLU A 161 6.32 -19.69 6.15
N GLU A 162 5.99 -18.56 5.51
CA GLU A 162 5.89 -17.27 6.18
C GLU A 162 4.79 -17.28 7.24
N ARG A 163 3.62 -17.79 6.93
CA ARG A 163 2.53 -17.97 7.91
C ARG A 163 2.97 -18.85 9.08
N ARG A 164 3.70 -19.93 8.81
CA ARG A 164 4.22 -20.83 9.85
C ARG A 164 5.24 -20.12 10.75
N SER A 165 6.13 -19.33 10.19
CA SER A 165 7.18 -18.62 10.93
C SER A 165 6.64 -17.51 11.83
N ARG A 166 5.51 -16.90 11.45
CA ARG A 166 4.84 -15.83 12.23
C ARG A 166 3.97 -16.35 13.38
N ARG A 167 3.75 -17.67 13.51
CA ARG A 167 2.91 -18.27 14.56
C ARG A 167 3.57 -18.29 15.94
N ASP A 168 3.83 -17.12 16.49
CA ASP A 168 4.26 -16.96 17.89
C ASP A 168 3.06 -16.88 18.85
N ALA A 169 3.31 -16.60 20.13
CA ALA A 169 2.27 -16.50 21.14
C ALA A 169 1.33 -15.29 20.90
N ASN A 170 1.86 -14.19 20.38
CA ASN A 170 1.05 -12.99 20.09
C ASN A 170 0.13 -13.24 18.90
N TRP A 171 0.62 -13.90 17.86
CA TRP A 171 -0.19 -14.30 16.71
C TRP A 171 -1.36 -15.20 17.13
N ARG A 172 -1.11 -16.21 17.99
CA ARG A 172 -2.20 -17.08 18.49
C ARG A 172 -3.25 -16.33 19.29
N MET A 173 -2.86 -15.31 20.05
CA MET A 173 -3.83 -14.46 20.77
C MET A 173 -4.66 -13.64 19.80
N PHE A 174 -4.06 -13.18 18.73
CA PHE A 174 -4.71 -12.39 17.71
C PHE A 174 -5.71 -13.21 16.85
N GLU A 175 -5.37 -14.46 16.49
CA GLU A 175 -6.29 -15.39 15.80
C GLU A 175 -7.53 -15.76 16.62
N LEU A 176 -7.52 -15.57 17.94
CA LEU A 176 -8.62 -15.93 18.86
C LEU A 176 -9.47 -14.73 19.28
N SER A 177 -9.12 -13.53 18.87
CA SER A 177 -9.83 -12.28 19.20
C SER A 177 -10.79 -11.85 18.10
#